data_1fe0fbe92819728e68f8b362c7d290c9
#
_entry.id   1fe0fbe92819728e68f8b362c7d290c9
#
_cell.length_a   1.000
_cell.length_b   1.000
_cell.length_c   1.000
_cell.angle_alpha   90.00
_cell.angle_beta   90.00
_cell.angle_gamma   90.00
#
_symmetry.space_group_name_H-M   'P 1'
#
loop_
_entity.id
_entity.type
_entity.pdbx_description
1 polymer ?
#
loop_
_entity_poly.entity_id
_entity_poly.type
_entity_poly.pdbx_seq_one_letter_code
_entity_poly.pdbx_strand_id
1 'polypeptide(L)'
;MKLGKHTWTKPQLLLLAAFAAYVWVQLWCVRWYDPWRDVSQAWCIVRDLSIPQIFAQLRYEGHPFLWYALLWPLAKLGLPFESILVLSTALMVGAAAVLVRFAPLPWYAKAACLFSVPFIYYLPTVARSYALAGLLLILCAALYGVRHTRPLRYAAVLFLLCQVHVMLCGFVGFLMAQWALEMLARSVRAKKLAGVDAGALALMAG
;
A
#
# COMPACT_ATOMS: atom_id res chain seq x y z
N MET A 1 37.09 14.31 -1.94
CA MET A 1 36.09 13.35 -1.49
C MET A 1 36.12 12.15 -2.44
N LYS A 2 36.78 11.03 -2.05
CA LYS A 2 36.89 9.83 -2.89
C LYS A 2 35.50 9.16 -2.87
N LEU A 3 34.76 9.17 -3.96
CA LEU A 3 33.59 8.34 -4.19
C LEU A 3 34.04 6.88 -4.14
N GLY A 4 33.83 6.22 -3.01
CA GLY A 4 34.06 4.78 -2.90
C GLY A 4 33.23 4.06 -3.96
N LYS A 5 33.86 3.27 -4.82
CA LYS A 5 33.18 2.43 -5.80
C LYS A 5 32.28 1.45 -5.04
N HIS A 6 30.97 1.67 -5.08
CA HIS A 6 29.99 0.76 -4.50
C HIS A 6 29.99 -0.52 -5.35
N THR A 7 30.66 -1.56 -4.88
CA THR A 7 30.66 -2.86 -5.56
C THR A 7 29.42 -3.66 -5.11
N TRP A 8 28.56 -3.96 -6.07
CA TRP A 8 27.37 -4.78 -5.83
C TRP A 8 27.76 -6.21 -5.46
N THR A 9 27.16 -6.76 -4.40
CA THR A 9 27.35 -8.17 -4.05
C THR A 9 26.50 -9.07 -4.95
N LYS A 10 26.90 -10.34 -5.13
CA LYS A 10 26.13 -11.33 -5.91
C LYS A 10 24.66 -11.43 -5.48
N PRO A 11 24.30 -11.51 -4.16
CA PRO A 11 22.92 -11.48 -3.72
C PRO A 11 22.13 -10.24 -4.14
N GLN A 12 22.78 -9.05 -4.11
CA GLN A 12 22.14 -7.81 -4.55
C GLN A 12 21.85 -7.81 -6.05
N LEU A 13 22.77 -8.30 -6.86
CA LEU A 13 22.57 -8.42 -8.31
C LEU A 13 21.45 -9.42 -8.64
N LEU A 14 21.42 -10.57 -7.96
CA LEU A 14 20.36 -11.57 -8.14
C LEU A 14 19.00 -11.02 -7.75
N LEU A 15 18.90 -10.27 -6.65
CA LEU A 15 17.65 -9.64 -6.23
C LEU A 15 17.21 -8.55 -7.20
N LEU A 16 18.15 -7.76 -7.75
CA LEU A 16 17.84 -6.76 -8.77
C LEU A 16 17.33 -7.41 -10.06
N ALA A 17 17.96 -8.51 -10.49
CA ALA A 17 17.50 -9.28 -11.64
C ALA A 17 16.09 -9.87 -11.40
N ALA A 18 15.82 -10.43 -10.22
CA ALA A 18 14.50 -10.92 -9.84
C ALA A 18 13.46 -9.80 -9.85
N PHE A 19 13.78 -8.61 -9.34
CA PHE A 19 12.89 -7.46 -9.37
C PHE A 19 12.63 -6.99 -10.81
N ALA A 20 13.65 -6.91 -11.66
CA ALA A 20 13.49 -6.56 -13.07
C ALA A 20 12.63 -7.58 -13.82
N ALA A 21 12.83 -8.88 -13.58
CA ALA A 21 11.99 -9.94 -14.12
C ALA A 21 10.54 -9.83 -13.65
N TYR A 22 10.32 -9.52 -12.37
CA TYR A 22 8.97 -9.25 -11.83
C TYR A 22 8.29 -8.09 -12.56
N VAL A 23 8.97 -6.95 -12.70
CA VAL A 23 8.42 -5.78 -13.42
C VAL A 23 8.07 -6.15 -14.87
N TRP A 24 8.96 -6.89 -15.54
CA TRP A 24 8.71 -7.33 -16.92
C TRP A 24 7.47 -8.23 -17.01
N VAL A 25 7.33 -9.21 -16.10
CA VAL A 25 6.14 -10.08 -16.04
C VAL A 25 4.87 -9.26 -15.81
N GLN A 26 4.90 -8.27 -14.91
CA GLN A 26 3.74 -7.40 -14.65
C GLN A 26 3.33 -6.63 -15.91
N LEU A 27 4.28 -6.03 -16.60
CA LEU A 27 4.03 -5.30 -17.86
C LEU A 27 3.55 -6.22 -18.98
N TRP A 28 3.96 -7.48 -18.97
CA TRP A 28 3.46 -8.49 -19.90
C TRP A 28 2.03 -8.91 -19.56
N CYS A 29 1.74 -9.23 -18.31
CA CYS A 29 0.43 -9.71 -17.86
C CYS A 29 -0.69 -8.67 -18.05
N VAL A 30 -0.39 -7.38 -17.89
CA VAL A 30 -1.35 -6.28 -18.08
C VAL A 30 -2.02 -6.30 -19.45
N ARG A 31 -1.34 -6.85 -20.47
CA ARG A 31 -1.88 -6.90 -21.85
C ARG A 31 -2.97 -7.97 -22.05
N TRP A 32 -3.04 -8.94 -21.17
CA TRP A 32 -3.89 -10.12 -21.29
C TRP A 32 -5.00 -10.16 -20.25
N TYR A 33 -5.23 -9.05 -19.57
CA TYR A 33 -6.20 -8.98 -18.49
C TYR A 33 -7.60 -8.65 -19.03
N ASP A 34 -8.57 -9.49 -18.67
CA ASP A 34 -9.99 -9.20 -18.85
C ASP A 34 -10.55 -8.60 -17.55
N PRO A 35 -11.08 -7.38 -17.58
CA PRO A 35 -11.56 -6.70 -16.41
C PRO A 35 -12.81 -7.35 -15.83
N TRP A 36 -12.80 -7.57 -14.53
CA TRP A 36 -13.97 -8.06 -13.82
C TRP A 36 -15.05 -6.98 -13.72
N ARG A 37 -16.31 -7.41 -13.58
CA ARG A 37 -17.48 -6.52 -13.42
C ARG A 37 -17.23 -5.41 -12.39
N ASP A 38 -16.67 -5.75 -11.22
CA ASP A 38 -16.44 -4.81 -10.13
C ASP A 38 -15.37 -3.76 -10.45
N VAL A 39 -14.40 -4.08 -11.32
CA VAL A 39 -13.41 -3.12 -11.82
C VAL A 39 -14.09 -2.08 -12.71
N SER A 40 -14.94 -2.55 -13.62
CA SER A 40 -15.73 -1.69 -14.49
C SER A 40 -16.70 -0.80 -13.69
N GLN A 41 -17.32 -1.31 -12.63
CA GLN A 41 -18.18 -0.54 -11.75
C GLN A 41 -17.42 0.64 -11.10
N ALA A 42 -16.22 0.39 -10.53
CA ALA A 42 -15.43 1.45 -9.93
C ALA A 42 -15.06 2.55 -10.94
N TRP A 43 -14.73 2.15 -12.19
CA TRP A 43 -14.43 3.10 -13.24
C TRP A 43 -15.65 3.92 -13.65
N CYS A 44 -16.82 3.30 -13.84
CA CYS A 44 -18.06 4.01 -14.16
C CYS A 44 -18.43 5.02 -13.07
N ILE A 45 -18.27 4.66 -11.79
CA ILE A 45 -18.53 5.58 -10.67
C ILE A 45 -17.68 6.86 -10.81
N VAL A 46 -16.37 6.73 -11.01
CA VAL A 46 -15.51 7.92 -11.10
C VAL A 46 -15.63 8.68 -12.41
N ARG A 47 -15.99 8.00 -13.51
CA ARG A 47 -16.21 8.61 -14.82
C ARG A 47 -17.48 9.45 -14.83
N ASP A 48 -18.60 8.90 -14.31
CA ASP A 48 -19.92 9.45 -14.51
C ASP A 48 -20.38 10.37 -13.37
N LEU A 49 -19.88 10.15 -12.14
CA LEU A 49 -20.32 10.88 -10.96
C LEU A 49 -19.40 12.06 -10.60
N SER A 50 -19.98 13.08 -9.98
CA SER A 50 -19.26 14.15 -9.30
C SER A 50 -18.76 13.68 -7.92
N ILE A 51 -17.80 14.37 -7.32
CA ILE A 51 -17.26 14.00 -5.99
C ILE A 51 -18.37 13.86 -4.92
N PRO A 52 -19.34 14.79 -4.78
CA PRO A 52 -20.43 14.61 -3.82
C PRO A 52 -21.28 13.36 -4.08
N GLN A 53 -21.53 13.06 -5.37
CA GLN A 53 -22.28 11.86 -5.75
C GLN A 53 -21.50 10.57 -5.46
N ILE A 54 -20.16 10.59 -5.65
CA ILE A 54 -19.32 9.46 -5.26
C ILE A 54 -19.47 9.21 -3.75
N PHE A 55 -19.36 10.23 -2.90
CA PHE A 55 -19.57 10.07 -1.45
C PHE A 55 -20.96 9.52 -1.10
N ALA A 56 -22.00 9.93 -1.82
CA ALA A 56 -23.34 9.36 -1.64
C ALA A 56 -23.40 7.87 -2.04
N GLN A 57 -22.70 7.48 -3.12
CA GLN A 57 -22.64 6.10 -3.61
C GLN A 57 -21.85 5.18 -2.65
N LEU A 58 -20.79 5.69 -1.99
CA LEU A 58 -19.94 4.90 -1.10
C LEU A 58 -20.69 4.24 0.08
N ARG A 59 -21.91 4.70 0.42
CA ARG A 59 -22.75 4.03 1.42
C ARG A 59 -23.11 2.59 1.06
N TYR A 60 -23.07 2.27 -0.24
CA TYR A 60 -23.43 0.96 -0.79
C TYR A 60 -22.20 0.14 -1.19
N GLU A 61 -20.99 0.72 -1.01
CA GLU A 61 -19.72 0.12 -1.39
C GLU A 61 -18.96 -0.37 -0.16
N GLY A 62 -18.29 -1.50 -0.27
CA GLY A 62 -17.39 -2.00 0.77
C GLY A 62 -16.02 -1.30 0.79
N HIS A 63 -15.83 -0.28 -0.06
CA HIS A 63 -14.57 0.40 -0.29
C HIS A 63 -14.71 1.88 0.03
N PRO A 64 -13.93 2.42 0.98
CA PRO A 64 -13.85 3.85 1.25
C PRO A 64 -13.27 4.64 0.08
N PHE A 65 -13.23 5.97 0.23
CA PHE A 65 -12.99 6.91 -0.87
C PHE A 65 -11.61 6.85 -1.54
N LEU A 66 -10.57 6.35 -0.86
CA LEU A 66 -9.18 6.50 -1.31
C LEU A 66 -8.92 5.89 -2.70
N TRP A 67 -9.53 4.72 -2.99
CA TRP A 67 -9.40 4.10 -4.32
C TRP A 67 -10.03 4.96 -5.41
N TYR A 68 -11.22 5.47 -5.15
CA TYR A 68 -11.93 6.37 -6.08
C TYR A 68 -11.19 7.70 -6.26
N ALA A 69 -10.56 8.22 -5.20
CA ALA A 69 -9.73 9.42 -5.29
C ALA A 69 -8.53 9.26 -6.23
N LEU A 70 -7.94 8.06 -6.31
CA LEU A 70 -6.85 7.76 -7.25
C LEU A 70 -7.36 7.59 -8.69
N LEU A 71 -8.54 7.01 -8.86
CA LEU A 71 -9.13 6.78 -10.20
C LEU A 71 -9.76 8.04 -10.79
N TRP A 72 -10.33 8.90 -9.95
CA TRP A 72 -11.08 10.07 -10.39
C TRP A 72 -10.30 10.98 -11.35
N PRO A 73 -9.05 11.40 -11.06
CA PRO A 73 -8.29 12.22 -12.00
C PRO A 73 -8.02 11.53 -13.33
N LEU A 74 -7.79 10.21 -13.33
CA LEU A 74 -7.55 9.46 -14.57
C LEU A 74 -8.79 9.51 -15.49
N ALA A 75 -9.97 9.25 -14.91
CA ALA A 75 -11.22 9.28 -15.66
C ALA A 75 -11.59 10.70 -16.13
N LYS A 76 -11.39 11.74 -15.28
CA LYS A 76 -11.72 13.13 -15.63
C LYS A 76 -10.74 13.75 -16.63
N LEU A 77 -9.52 13.24 -16.73
CA LEU A 77 -8.58 13.59 -17.81
C LEU A 77 -8.89 12.89 -19.13
N GLY A 78 -9.93 12.05 -19.20
CA GLY A 78 -10.33 11.34 -20.40
C GLY A 78 -9.41 10.16 -20.75
N LEU A 79 -8.65 9.64 -19.79
CA LEU A 79 -7.83 8.45 -20.01
C LEU A 79 -8.72 7.22 -20.26
N PRO A 80 -8.25 6.23 -21.03
CA PRO A 80 -9.02 5.02 -21.30
C PRO A 80 -9.16 4.16 -20.05
N PHE A 81 -10.14 3.26 -20.06
CA PHE A 81 -10.46 2.36 -18.94
C PHE A 81 -9.25 1.54 -18.47
N GLU A 82 -8.39 1.13 -19.39
CA GLU A 82 -7.19 0.33 -19.14
C GLU A 82 -6.18 1.05 -18.22
N SER A 83 -6.31 2.35 -18.04
CA SER A 83 -5.46 3.12 -17.09
C SER A 83 -5.62 2.65 -15.65
N ILE A 84 -6.75 2.02 -15.27
CA ILE A 84 -6.94 1.38 -13.96
C ILE A 84 -5.97 0.20 -13.75
N LEU A 85 -5.69 -0.55 -14.81
CA LEU A 85 -4.74 -1.68 -14.78
C LEU A 85 -3.30 -1.18 -14.62
N VAL A 86 -2.97 -0.10 -15.34
CA VAL A 86 -1.66 0.54 -15.24
C VAL A 86 -1.44 1.07 -13.83
N LEU A 87 -2.43 1.72 -13.23
CA LEU A 87 -2.38 2.18 -11.84
C LEU A 87 -2.18 1.02 -10.87
N SER A 88 -2.98 -0.05 -11.00
CA SER A 88 -2.87 -1.24 -10.14
C SER A 88 -1.49 -1.88 -10.22
N THR A 89 -0.97 -2.05 -11.44
CA THR A 89 0.38 -2.56 -11.69
C THR A 89 1.46 -1.67 -11.08
N ALA A 90 1.35 -0.34 -11.26
CA ALA A 90 2.30 0.61 -10.70
C ALA A 90 2.34 0.56 -9.16
N LEU A 91 1.17 0.44 -8.51
CA LEU A 91 1.08 0.27 -7.06
C LEU A 91 1.77 -1.02 -6.59
N MET A 92 1.59 -2.13 -7.33
CA MET A 92 2.24 -3.39 -6.99
C MET A 92 3.74 -3.41 -7.26
N VAL A 93 4.21 -2.74 -8.32
CA VAL A 93 5.65 -2.51 -8.54
C VAL A 93 6.23 -1.65 -7.40
N GLY A 94 5.48 -0.64 -6.95
CA GLY A 94 5.83 0.15 -5.77
C GLY A 94 5.94 -0.71 -4.49
N ALA A 95 4.95 -1.59 -4.25
CA ALA A 95 4.95 -2.54 -3.13
C ALA A 95 6.17 -3.48 -3.19
N ALA A 96 6.47 -4.01 -4.37
CA ALA A 96 7.64 -4.85 -4.62
C ALA A 96 8.95 -4.10 -4.34
N ALA A 97 9.07 -2.84 -4.77
CA ALA A 97 10.25 -2.01 -4.49
C ALA A 97 10.44 -1.76 -2.99
N VAL A 98 9.37 -1.48 -2.26
CA VAL A 98 9.40 -1.32 -0.79
C VAL A 98 9.82 -2.64 -0.12
N LEU A 99 9.25 -3.77 -0.52
CA LEU A 99 9.61 -5.09 -0.01
C LEU A 99 11.09 -5.41 -0.25
N VAL A 100 11.56 -5.23 -1.47
CA VAL A 100 12.97 -5.45 -1.84
C VAL A 100 13.91 -4.58 -1.01
N ARG A 101 13.55 -3.31 -0.81
CA ARG A 101 14.41 -2.33 -0.12
C ARG A 101 14.42 -2.50 1.39
N PHE A 102 13.28 -2.77 2.01
CA PHE A 102 13.09 -2.63 3.46
C PHE A 102 12.79 -3.93 4.21
N ALA A 103 12.32 -4.99 3.55
CA ALA A 103 12.01 -6.24 4.26
C ALA A 103 13.28 -6.85 4.88
N PRO A 104 13.26 -7.25 6.15
CA PRO A 104 14.40 -7.89 6.81
C PRO A 104 14.46 -9.39 6.45
N LEU A 105 14.42 -9.69 5.15
CA LEU A 105 14.42 -11.05 4.61
C LEU A 105 15.68 -11.28 3.77
N PRO A 106 16.18 -12.51 3.68
CA PRO A 106 17.25 -12.85 2.76
C PRO A 106 16.78 -12.68 1.30
N TRP A 107 17.72 -12.47 0.39
CA TRP A 107 17.41 -12.14 -1.02
C TRP A 107 16.49 -13.15 -1.71
N TYR A 108 16.69 -14.46 -1.46
CA TYR A 108 15.88 -15.53 -2.04
C TYR A 108 14.44 -15.53 -1.52
N ALA A 109 14.21 -15.19 -0.24
CA ALA A 109 12.87 -15.06 0.31
C ALA A 109 12.13 -13.84 -0.26
N LYS A 110 12.84 -12.71 -0.46
CA LYS A 110 12.29 -11.55 -1.17
C LYS A 110 11.90 -11.91 -2.60
N ALA A 111 12.78 -12.63 -3.32
CA ALA A 111 12.49 -13.09 -4.67
C ALA A 111 11.28 -14.04 -4.69
N ALA A 112 11.18 -14.98 -3.76
CA ALA A 112 10.03 -15.87 -3.64
C ALA A 112 8.72 -15.10 -3.39
N CYS A 113 8.75 -14.04 -2.56
CA CYS A 113 7.60 -13.16 -2.37
C CYS A 113 7.17 -12.47 -3.67
N LEU A 114 8.10 -11.95 -4.46
CA LEU A 114 7.80 -11.29 -5.74
C LEU A 114 7.07 -12.22 -6.72
N PHE A 115 7.44 -13.51 -6.75
CA PHE A 115 6.84 -14.51 -7.64
C PHE A 115 5.74 -15.33 -6.98
N SER A 116 5.27 -14.92 -5.80
CA SER A 116 4.09 -15.52 -5.18
C SER A 116 2.80 -15.12 -5.92
N VAL A 117 1.79 -15.98 -5.86
CA VAL A 117 0.49 -15.74 -6.51
C VAL A 117 -0.12 -14.38 -6.14
N PRO A 118 -0.11 -13.93 -4.88
CA PRO A 118 -0.62 -12.60 -4.54
C PRO A 118 0.11 -11.46 -5.27
N PHE A 119 1.44 -11.52 -5.37
CA PHE A 119 2.23 -10.46 -5.98
C PHE A 119 2.20 -10.47 -7.50
N ILE A 120 2.24 -11.66 -8.11
CA ILE A 120 2.38 -11.77 -9.57
C ILE A 120 1.05 -11.71 -10.31
N TYR A 121 -0.02 -12.19 -9.70
CA TYR A 121 -1.32 -12.32 -10.34
C TYR A 121 -2.44 -11.62 -9.58
N TYR A 122 -2.71 -12.02 -8.33
CA TYR A 122 -3.97 -11.67 -7.67
C TYR A 122 -4.12 -10.16 -7.41
N LEU A 123 -3.12 -9.53 -6.80
CA LEU A 123 -3.20 -8.12 -6.43
C LEU A 123 -3.07 -7.16 -7.63
N PRO A 124 -2.18 -7.38 -8.61
CA PRO A 124 -2.05 -6.48 -9.74
C PRO A 124 -3.17 -6.63 -10.76
N THR A 125 -3.61 -7.86 -11.06
CA THR A 125 -4.58 -8.11 -12.14
C THR A 125 -6.02 -7.87 -11.73
N VAL A 126 -6.39 -8.13 -10.47
CA VAL A 126 -7.72 -7.79 -9.95
C VAL A 126 -7.89 -6.27 -9.75
N ALA A 127 -7.36 -5.42 -10.53
CA ALA A 127 -7.34 -3.95 -10.58
C ALA A 127 -8.40 -3.22 -9.72
N ARG A 128 -8.46 -3.55 -8.43
CA ARG A 128 -9.30 -2.96 -7.39
C ARG A 128 -8.40 -2.33 -6.31
N SER A 129 -9.00 -1.87 -5.26
CA SER A 129 -8.31 -1.33 -4.08
C SER A 129 -7.24 -2.28 -3.47
N TYR A 130 -7.22 -3.55 -3.88
CA TYR A 130 -6.30 -4.57 -3.34
C TYR A 130 -4.83 -4.30 -3.63
N ALA A 131 -4.49 -3.76 -4.80
CA ALA A 131 -3.11 -3.35 -5.11
C ALA A 131 -2.64 -2.22 -4.18
N LEU A 132 -3.52 -1.25 -3.92
CA LEU A 132 -3.27 -0.16 -2.97
C LEU A 132 -3.15 -0.71 -1.53
N ALA A 133 -4.04 -1.64 -1.14
CA ALA A 133 -3.95 -2.34 0.14
C ALA A 133 -2.60 -3.06 0.28
N GLY A 134 -2.17 -3.79 -0.74
CA GLY A 134 -0.87 -4.48 -0.78
C GLY A 134 0.30 -3.54 -0.57
N LEU A 135 0.35 -2.41 -1.28
CA LEU A 135 1.38 -1.38 -1.09
C LEU A 135 1.38 -0.84 0.34
N LEU A 136 0.20 -0.47 0.87
CA LEU A 136 0.10 0.13 2.20
C LEU A 136 0.41 -0.89 3.32
N LEU A 137 0.05 -2.16 3.15
CA LEU A 137 0.42 -3.23 4.10
C LEU A 137 1.94 -3.45 4.14
N ILE A 138 2.61 -3.45 2.99
CA ILE A 138 4.06 -3.55 2.92
C ILE A 138 4.73 -2.31 3.53
N LEU A 139 4.21 -1.11 3.29
CA LEU A 139 4.67 0.12 3.92
C LEU A 139 4.46 0.10 5.44
N CYS A 140 3.30 -0.39 5.90
CA CYS A 140 3.01 -0.57 7.32
C CYS A 140 4.05 -1.50 7.98
N ALA A 141 4.34 -2.65 7.37
CA ALA A 141 5.36 -3.59 7.84
C ALA A 141 6.76 -2.95 7.85
N ALA A 142 7.13 -2.20 6.80
CA ALA A 142 8.42 -1.50 6.73
C ALA A 142 8.58 -0.42 7.81
N LEU A 143 7.49 0.25 8.19
CA LEU A 143 7.49 1.30 9.21
C LEU A 143 7.31 0.76 10.63
N TYR A 144 6.87 -0.49 10.78
CA TYR A 144 6.56 -1.07 12.09
C TYR A 144 7.73 -0.98 13.09
N GLY A 145 8.96 -1.26 12.64
CA GLY A 145 10.16 -1.18 13.48
C GLY A 145 10.52 0.24 13.95
N VAL A 146 10.11 1.26 13.20
CA VAL A 146 10.39 2.68 13.48
C VAL A 146 9.17 3.47 13.96
N ARG A 147 8.04 2.80 14.29
CA ARG A 147 6.78 3.45 14.67
C ARG A 147 6.89 4.40 15.87
N HIS A 148 7.80 4.12 16.79
CA HIS A 148 8.02 4.97 17.96
C HIS A 148 8.95 6.17 17.70
N THR A 149 9.80 6.09 16.67
CA THR A 149 10.69 7.18 16.28
C THR A 149 10.12 8.05 15.17
N ARG A 150 9.18 7.50 14.39
CA ARG A 150 8.47 8.20 13.30
C ARG A 150 6.96 7.95 13.39
N PRO A 151 6.32 8.29 14.54
CA PRO A 151 4.94 7.92 14.82
C PRO A 151 3.94 8.43 13.78
N LEU A 152 4.08 9.68 13.33
CA LEU A 152 3.18 10.28 12.34
C LEU A 152 3.19 9.55 10.99
N ARG A 153 4.34 9.03 10.55
CA ARG A 153 4.42 8.26 9.29
C ARG A 153 3.68 6.93 9.41
N TYR A 154 3.85 6.27 10.57
CA TYR A 154 3.16 5.00 10.82
C TYR A 154 1.65 5.21 10.96
N ALA A 155 1.22 6.21 11.74
CA ALA A 155 -0.19 6.57 11.90
C ALA A 155 -0.85 6.95 10.56
N ALA A 156 -0.16 7.72 9.70
CA ALA A 156 -0.66 8.06 8.38
C ALA A 156 -0.91 6.82 7.50
N VAL A 157 -0.01 5.83 7.54
CA VAL A 157 -0.21 4.59 6.78
C VAL A 157 -1.38 3.78 7.36
N LEU A 158 -1.53 3.71 8.68
CA LEU A 158 -2.68 3.06 9.31
C LEU A 158 -4.01 3.74 8.93
N PHE A 159 -4.04 5.08 8.96
CA PHE A 159 -5.19 5.84 8.50
C PHE A 159 -5.53 5.56 7.03
N LEU A 160 -4.54 5.59 6.14
CA LEU A 160 -4.73 5.29 4.72
C LEU A 160 -5.24 3.87 4.49
N LEU A 161 -4.79 2.87 5.28
CA LEU A 161 -5.29 1.50 5.20
C LEU A 161 -6.80 1.43 5.49
N CYS A 162 -7.30 2.18 6.48
CA CYS A 162 -8.73 2.27 6.76
C CYS A 162 -9.52 2.89 5.60
N GLN A 163 -8.89 3.73 4.77
CA GLN A 163 -9.51 4.37 3.61
C GLN A 163 -9.50 3.50 2.34
N VAL A 164 -8.97 2.27 2.41
CA VAL A 164 -8.88 1.36 1.25
C VAL A 164 -9.97 0.30 1.24
N HIS A 165 -10.19 -0.35 2.39
CA HIS A 165 -11.17 -1.44 2.48
C HIS A 165 -11.65 -1.61 3.92
N VAL A 166 -12.96 -1.77 4.10
CA VAL A 166 -13.60 -1.89 5.43
C VAL A 166 -13.01 -3.04 6.27
N MET A 167 -12.66 -4.16 5.65
CA MET A 167 -12.06 -5.30 6.38
C MET A 167 -10.68 -4.98 6.97
N LEU A 168 -9.95 -4.01 6.42
CA LEU A 168 -8.67 -3.59 6.98
C LEU A 168 -8.83 -2.78 8.27
N CYS A 169 -10.01 -2.20 8.53
CA CYS A 169 -10.27 -1.45 9.77
C CYS A 169 -10.07 -2.33 11.02
N GLY A 170 -10.51 -3.59 10.98
CA GLY A 170 -10.30 -4.53 12.09
C GLY A 170 -8.82 -4.83 12.33
N PHE A 171 -8.06 -5.07 11.26
CA PHE A 171 -6.60 -5.28 11.34
C PHE A 171 -5.88 -4.03 11.86
N VAL A 172 -6.22 -2.86 11.32
CA VAL A 172 -5.67 -1.58 11.78
C VAL A 172 -6.02 -1.32 13.23
N GLY A 173 -7.28 -1.55 13.64
CA GLY A 173 -7.73 -1.41 15.02
C GLY A 173 -6.88 -2.27 15.99
N PHE A 174 -6.56 -3.50 15.60
CA PHE A 174 -5.64 -4.36 16.38
C PHE A 174 -4.24 -3.76 16.49
N LEU A 175 -3.65 -3.29 15.38
CA LEU A 175 -2.33 -2.66 15.40
C LEU A 175 -2.31 -1.36 16.22
N MET A 176 -3.37 -0.56 16.13
CA MET A 176 -3.52 0.66 16.92
C MET A 176 -3.62 0.36 18.41
N ALA A 177 -4.44 -0.62 18.80
CA ALA A 177 -4.57 -1.06 20.19
C ALA A 177 -3.23 -1.56 20.75
N GLN A 178 -2.53 -2.42 20.01
CA GLN A 178 -1.20 -2.89 20.39
C GLN A 178 -0.23 -1.71 20.56
N TRP A 179 -0.18 -0.79 19.62
CA TRP A 179 0.72 0.36 19.68
C TRP A 179 0.37 1.30 20.84
N ALA A 180 -0.91 1.56 21.07
CA ALA A 180 -1.37 2.36 22.22
C ALA A 180 -0.97 1.73 23.56
N LEU A 181 -1.12 0.40 23.72
CA LEU A 181 -0.67 -0.31 24.91
C LEU A 181 0.84 -0.22 25.11
N GLU A 182 1.64 -0.32 24.05
CA GLU A 182 3.09 -0.14 24.11
C GLU A 182 3.47 1.28 24.53
N MET A 183 2.79 2.31 24.00
CA MET A 183 3.02 3.71 24.37
C MET A 183 2.65 3.96 25.83
N LEU A 184 1.51 3.42 26.29
CA LEU A 184 1.09 3.50 27.67
C LEU A 184 2.12 2.84 28.61
N ALA A 185 2.56 1.63 28.29
CA ALA A 185 3.58 0.92 29.07
C ALA A 185 4.91 1.69 29.15
N ARG A 186 5.32 2.33 28.05
CA ARG A 186 6.51 3.20 28.02
C ARG A 186 6.32 4.46 28.88
N SER A 187 5.14 5.09 28.79
CA SER A 187 4.80 6.29 29.56
C SER A 187 4.77 6.01 31.06
N VAL A 188 4.18 4.88 31.46
CA VAL A 188 4.18 4.43 32.86
C VAL A 188 5.61 4.21 33.35
N ARG A 189 6.44 3.56 32.53
CA ARG A 189 7.86 3.32 32.88
C ARG A 189 8.67 4.62 32.92
N ALA A 190 8.44 5.54 32.03
CA ALA A 190 9.13 6.82 31.94
C ALA A 190 8.52 7.92 32.83
N LYS A 191 7.36 7.66 33.47
CA LYS A 191 6.54 8.67 34.19
C LYS A 191 6.23 9.93 33.35
N LYS A 192 6.26 9.81 32.03
CA LYS A 192 6.06 10.94 31.10
C LYS A 192 5.46 10.45 29.78
N LEU A 193 4.38 11.07 29.33
CA LEU A 193 3.88 10.90 27.97
C LEU A 193 4.69 11.81 27.02
N ALA A 194 5.29 11.26 25.99
CA ALA A 194 5.99 12.08 25.00
C ALA A 194 4.97 12.83 24.13
N GLY A 195 5.17 14.14 23.89
CA GLY A 195 4.25 14.93 23.10
C GLY A 195 4.02 14.42 21.68
N VAL A 196 5.06 13.78 21.09
CA VAL A 196 4.98 13.16 19.76
C VAL A 196 4.05 11.94 19.77
N ASP A 197 4.07 11.13 20.85
CA ASP A 197 3.18 9.98 20.99
C ASP A 197 1.73 10.42 21.19
N ALA A 198 1.51 11.52 21.94
CA ALA A 198 0.18 12.11 22.12
C ALA A 198 -0.41 12.63 20.78
N GLY A 199 0.43 13.26 19.93
CA GLY A 199 0.02 13.69 18.61
C GLY A 199 -0.35 12.53 17.69
N ALA A 200 0.38 11.41 17.76
CA ALA A 200 0.08 10.22 17.00
C ALA A 200 -1.23 9.54 17.45
N LEU A 201 -1.51 9.51 18.76
CA LEU A 201 -2.78 9.01 19.30
C LEU A 201 -3.97 9.87 18.86
N ALA A 202 -3.82 11.20 18.86
CA ALA A 202 -4.85 12.11 18.36
C ALA A 202 -5.15 11.86 16.87
N LEU A 203 -4.12 11.65 16.05
CA LEU A 203 -4.29 11.33 14.62
C LEU A 203 -5.00 9.99 14.37
N MET A 204 -4.87 9.02 15.29
CA MET A 204 -5.56 7.73 15.19
C MET A 204 -7.04 7.80 15.61
N ALA A 205 -7.40 8.78 16.45
CA ALA A 205 -8.75 8.92 16.98
C ALA A 205 -9.69 9.73 16.08
N GLY A 206 -9.12 10.50 15.12
CA GLY A 206 -9.86 11.29 14.13
C GLY A 206 -10.11 10.53 12.83
#